data_4b0390140a11da3db27b25f755df3d4e
#
_entry.id   4b0390140a11da3db27b25f755df3d4e
#
_cell.length_a   1.000
_cell.length_b   1.000
_cell.length_c   1.000
_cell.angle_alpha   90.00
_cell.angle_beta   90.00
_cell.angle_gamma   90.00
#
_symmetry.space_group_name_H-M   'P 1'
#
loop_
_entity.id
_entity.type
_entity.pdbx_description
1 polymer ?
#
loop_
_entity_poly.entity_id
_entity_poly.type
_entity_poly.pdbx_seq_one_letter_code
_entity_poly.pdbx_strand_id
1 'polypeptide(L)'
;SSHITEVRLCHIKRDDEGIVQWDTEGSDSKLTITGDVFIDASESGRLTRLSNFGGTVGRYDWPANKLDSDERGSSGKARQQAASLMFKVTGIDTSATEPDPKNNALTRTVFGDKDSNGVWSGDGGIYAYKNNSKIINFNNTYGPRGFALKPFNMAQDGPGSGEWWVNMLLVFNVDGRAYNRDLTGDTKNHFPKDMRSDYKTVDDAWVKAREVIDSSDFQEAIQEFPGFRNATVVKENGMPVVGNTLYLRETIHSALSSSARANDTENSNYALRATDFLEAGTTDNRNYAKRMGLNAYWIDVNAYKFEDLKPNGAYEWPVTKFVRSDVTIPDLSPTYVPYSAIATNFVLNLLIPGYATGVASLGWAAARTIPNQCVLGDAAGVAAAYAANNNVDPLNFGSADITAIQNILKNSGALLEK
;
A
#
# COMPACT_ATOMS: atom_id res chain seq x y z
N SER A 1 1.04 -15.43 -25.49
CA SER A 1 0.39 -15.62 -24.18
C SER A 1 1.15 -16.72 -23.43
N SER A 2 1.36 -16.54 -22.15
CA SER A 2 2.09 -17.44 -21.28
C SER A 2 1.20 -17.93 -20.14
N HIS A 3 1.52 -19.11 -19.60
CA HIS A 3 0.89 -19.66 -18.41
C HIS A 3 1.95 -19.90 -17.34
N ILE A 4 1.60 -19.73 -16.10
CA ILE A 4 2.35 -20.25 -14.97
C ILE A 4 1.97 -21.71 -14.82
N THR A 5 2.97 -22.59 -14.82
CA THR A 5 2.77 -24.04 -14.62
C THR A 5 3.05 -24.45 -13.18
N GLU A 6 4.01 -23.77 -12.54
CA GLU A 6 4.41 -24.05 -11.17
C GLU A 6 4.97 -22.79 -10.49
N VAL A 7 4.87 -22.75 -9.17
CA VAL A 7 5.52 -21.78 -8.30
C VAL A 7 6.39 -22.54 -7.31
N ARG A 8 7.66 -22.11 -7.19
CA ARG A 8 8.60 -22.68 -6.21
C ARG A 8 8.78 -21.73 -5.06
N LEU A 9 8.50 -22.21 -3.88
CA LEU A 9 8.67 -21.49 -2.62
C LEU A 9 9.94 -21.95 -1.93
N CYS A 10 10.68 -21.02 -1.34
CA CYS A 10 11.81 -21.34 -0.47
C CYS A 10 11.56 -20.78 0.94
N HIS A 11 12.16 -21.44 1.93
CA HIS A 11 12.12 -20.98 3.32
C HIS A 11 12.85 -19.64 3.45
N ILE A 12 12.33 -18.80 4.32
CA ILE A 12 13.05 -17.63 4.80
C ILE A 12 13.32 -17.80 6.30
N LYS A 13 14.47 -17.33 6.74
CA LYS A 13 14.84 -17.26 8.17
C LYS A 13 15.10 -15.80 8.52
N ARG A 14 15.10 -15.50 9.80
CA ARG A 14 15.61 -14.22 10.32
C ARG A 14 16.82 -14.50 11.18
N ASP A 15 17.80 -13.62 11.09
CA ASP A 15 18.90 -13.63 12.03
C ASP A 15 18.50 -13.03 13.38
N ASP A 16 19.45 -12.97 14.31
CA ASP A 16 19.22 -12.47 15.67
C ASP A 16 18.87 -10.97 15.69
N GLU A 17 19.25 -10.22 14.64
CA GLU A 17 18.88 -8.82 14.43
C GLU A 17 17.50 -8.66 13.78
N GLY A 18 16.85 -9.77 13.39
CA GLY A 18 15.56 -9.79 12.73
C GLY A 18 15.61 -9.55 11.22
N ILE A 19 16.80 -9.54 10.62
CA ILE A 19 16.99 -9.34 9.18
C ILE A 19 16.69 -10.64 8.45
N VAL A 20 15.94 -10.52 7.35
CA VAL A 20 15.53 -11.68 6.52
C VAL A 20 16.75 -12.28 5.84
N GLN A 21 17.01 -13.55 6.13
CA GLN A 21 17.97 -14.38 5.43
C GLN A 21 17.23 -15.31 4.46
N TRP A 22 17.63 -15.25 3.21
CA TRP A 22 17.04 -16.07 2.16
C TRP A 22 17.81 -17.38 2.07
N ASP A 23 17.14 -18.50 2.34
CA ASP A 23 17.73 -19.81 2.16
C ASP A 23 17.81 -20.11 0.65
N THR A 24 18.99 -19.84 0.08
CA THR A 24 19.29 -20.09 -1.34
C THR A 24 19.96 -21.46 -1.56
N GLU A 25 20.38 -22.17 -0.51
CA GLU A 25 21.28 -23.31 -0.62
C GLU A 25 20.63 -24.69 -0.42
N GLY A 26 19.40 -24.77 0.12
CA GLY A 26 18.79 -26.05 0.45
C GLY A 26 17.82 -26.57 -0.59
N SER A 27 18.11 -27.69 -1.25
CA SER A 27 17.11 -28.41 -2.08
C SER A 27 15.91 -28.91 -1.28
N ASP A 28 16.08 -29.12 0.02
CA ASP A 28 15.09 -29.72 0.93
C ASP A 28 14.07 -28.70 1.46
N SER A 29 14.29 -27.41 1.25
CA SER A 29 13.42 -26.32 1.70
C SER A 29 12.51 -25.75 0.60
N LYS A 30 12.52 -26.32 -0.61
CA LYS A 30 11.73 -25.85 -1.75
C LYS A 30 10.43 -26.63 -1.88
N LEU A 31 9.31 -25.92 -1.78
CA LEU A 31 8.00 -26.46 -2.08
C LEU A 31 7.61 -26.04 -3.51
N THR A 32 7.28 -27.00 -4.36
CA THR A 32 6.70 -26.73 -5.68
C THR A 32 5.19 -26.86 -5.60
N ILE A 33 4.49 -25.83 -6.06
CA ILE A 33 3.03 -25.79 -6.15
C ILE A 33 2.64 -25.68 -7.61
N THR A 34 1.78 -26.59 -8.07
CA THR A 34 1.14 -26.55 -9.39
C THR A 34 -0.32 -26.18 -9.26
N GLY A 35 -0.90 -25.58 -10.30
CA GLY A 35 -2.32 -25.20 -10.30
C GLY A 35 -2.77 -24.72 -11.68
N ASP A 36 -4.08 -24.70 -11.88
CA ASP A 36 -4.68 -24.20 -13.12
C ASP A 36 -4.67 -22.68 -13.17
N VAL A 37 -4.93 -22.03 -12.03
CA VAL A 37 -4.96 -20.56 -11.87
C VAL A 37 -4.12 -20.15 -10.68
N PHE A 38 -3.39 -19.06 -10.84
CA PHE A 38 -2.57 -18.45 -9.80
C PHE A 38 -3.10 -17.07 -9.42
N ILE A 39 -2.98 -16.75 -8.13
CA ILE A 39 -3.38 -15.44 -7.60
C ILE A 39 -2.17 -14.81 -6.90
N ASP A 40 -1.72 -13.65 -7.39
CA ASP A 40 -0.67 -12.86 -6.74
C ASP A 40 -1.31 -11.80 -5.83
N ALA A 41 -1.48 -12.17 -4.57
CA ALA A 41 -1.92 -11.27 -3.51
C ALA A 41 -0.74 -10.77 -2.64
N SER A 42 0.48 -10.88 -3.14
CA SER A 42 1.68 -10.45 -2.41
C SER A 42 1.81 -8.93 -2.35
N GLU A 43 2.44 -8.44 -1.29
CA GLU A 43 2.71 -7.02 -1.08
C GLU A 43 3.60 -6.40 -2.18
N SER A 44 4.51 -7.18 -2.73
CA SER A 44 5.50 -6.72 -3.72
C SER A 44 5.18 -7.07 -5.16
N GLY A 45 4.03 -7.72 -5.44
CA GLY A 45 3.74 -8.26 -6.77
C GLY A 45 4.79 -9.28 -7.23
N ARG A 46 5.24 -10.12 -6.31
CA ARG A 46 6.42 -10.97 -6.53
C ARG A 46 6.24 -11.96 -7.66
N LEU A 47 5.13 -12.68 -7.67
CA LEU A 47 4.82 -13.65 -8.72
C LEU A 47 4.62 -12.95 -10.07
N THR A 48 3.94 -11.82 -10.06
CA THR A 48 3.73 -10.96 -11.24
C THR A 48 5.06 -10.57 -11.85
N ARG A 49 6.03 -10.12 -11.06
CA ARG A 49 7.37 -9.74 -11.51
C ARG A 49 8.17 -10.93 -12.02
N LEU A 50 8.14 -12.06 -11.32
CA LEU A 50 8.85 -13.28 -11.72
C LEU A 50 8.31 -13.89 -13.02
N SER A 51 7.06 -13.61 -13.37
CA SER A 51 6.47 -14.02 -14.64
C SER A 51 6.87 -13.13 -15.83
N ASN A 52 7.87 -12.26 -15.68
CA ASN A 52 8.31 -11.26 -16.66
C ASN A 52 7.21 -10.28 -17.10
N PHE A 53 6.24 -10.06 -16.24
CA PHE A 53 5.22 -9.09 -16.50
C PHE A 53 5.76 -7.67 -16.28
N GLY A 54 5.71 -6.86 -17.33
CA GLY A 54 6.03 -5.44 -17.23
C GLY A 54 4.94 -4.69 -16.50
N GLY A 55 5.31 -3.98 -15.44
CA GLY A 55 4.41 -3.13 -14.69
C GLY A 55 4.93 -1.71 -14.57
N THR A 56 4.11 -0.84 -14.04
CA THR A 56 4.48 0.54 -13.72
C THR A 56 4.74 0.68 -12.22
N VAL A 57 5.48 1.70 -11.82
CA VAL A 57 5.75 2.00 -10.42
C VAL A 57 5.64 3.49 -10.17
N GLY A 58 4.96 3.83 -9.07
CA GLY A 58 4.83 5.21 -8.68
C GLY A 58 3.99 6.07 -9.64
N ARG A 59 3.93 7.36 -9.33
CA ARG A 59 3.05 8.30 -10.03
C ARG A 59 3.49 8.63 -11.45
N TYR A 60 4.78 8.68 -11.71
CA TYR A 60 5.33 9.20 -12.98
C TYR A 60 5.64 8.14 -14.02
N ASP A 61 5.51 6.89 -13.67
CA ASP A 61 5.83 5.78 -14.57
C ASP A 61 4.65 5.36 -15.46
N TRP A 62 3.44 5.79 -15.12
CA TRP A 62 2.24 5.47 -15.88
C TRP A 62 2.22 6.16 -17.23
N PRO A 63 1.86 5.45 -18.30
CA PRO A 63 1.66 6.06 -19.61
C PRO A 63 0.61 7.17 -19.55
N ALA A 64 0.92 8.32 -20.14
CA ALA A 64 0.07 9.50 -20.05
C ALA A 64 -1.36 9.29 -20.61
N ASN A 65 -1.53 8.38 -21.56
CA ASN A 65 -2.84 8.03 -22.12
C ASN A 65 -3.72 7.16 -21.23
N LYS A 66 -3.18 6.66 -20.10
CA LYS A 66 -3.93 5.86 -19.12
C LYS A 66 -4.42 6.68 -17.95
N LEU A 67 -3.90 7.87 -17.79
CA LEU A 67 -4.20 8.76 -16.68
C LEU A 67 -5.00 9.96 -17.15
N ASP A 68 -5.85 10.46 -16.28
CA ASP A 68 -6.44 11.77 -16.46
C ASP A 68 -5.37 12.86 -16.40
N SER A 69 -5.62 14.01 -17.02
CA SER A 69 -4.67 15.11 -17.07
C SER A 69 -4.17 15.51 -15.69
N ASP A 70 -5.03 15.44 -14.69
CA ASP A 70 -4.76 15.88 -13.33
C ASP A 70 -3.97 14.84 -12.50
N GLU A 71 -3.94 13.57 -12.94
CA GLU A 71 -3.12 12.53 -12.34
C GLU A 71 -1.69 12.50 -12.87
N ARG A 72 -1.47 13.09 -14.05
CA ARG A 72 -0.18 13.02 -14.73
C ARG A 72 0.90 13.71 -13.91
N GLY A 73 2.01 13.02 -13.73
CA GLY A 73 3.22 13.59 -13.18
C GLY A 73 4.00 14.39 -14.22
N SER A 74 4.87 15.29 -13.76
CA SER A 74 5.65 16.18 -14.60
C SER A 74 7.02 15.64 -14.99
N SER A 75 7.50 14.57 -14.39
CA SER A 75 8.82 14.00 -14.64
C SER A 75 8.76 12.51 -14.93
N GLY A 76 9.45 12.02 -15.93
CA GLY A 76 9.47 10.61 -16.33
C GLY A 76 10.24 9.67 -15.40
N LYS A 77 10.31 9.96 -14.09
CA LYS A 77 10.94 9.08 -13.11
C LYS A 77 9.91 8.68 -12.07
N ALA A 78 9.76 7.38 -11.88
CA ALA A 78 8.86 6.80 -10.90
C ALA A 78 9.10 7.36 -9.49
N ARG A 79 8.07 7.97 -8.91
CA ARG A 79 8.05 8.36 -7.51
C ARG A 79 6.97 7.58 -6.80
N GLN A 80 7.40 6.90 -5.74
CA GLN A 80 6.54 6.09 -4.89
C GLN A 80 6.19 6.84 -3.63
N GLN A 81 5.01 6.60 -3.09
CA GLN A 81 4.61 7.17 -1.81
C GLN A 81 5.54 6.67 -0.70
N ALA A 82 5.81 7.53 0.28
CA ALA A 82 6.60 7.15 1.45
C ALA A 82 6.03 5.89 2.11
N ALA A 83 6.92 4.95 2.43
CA ALA A 83 6.63 3.82 3.29
C ALA A 83 6.54 4.26 4.76
N SER A 84 6.17 3.35 5.65
CA SER A 84 6.22 3.56 7.10
C SER A 84 6.87 2.36 7.78
N LEU A 85 7.58 2.59 8.87
CA LEU A 85 7.96 1.52 9.78
C LEU A 85 7.16 1.66 11.07
N MET A 86 6.33 0.66 11.34
CA MET A 86 5.60 0.59 12.60
C MET A 86 6.53 0.16 13.73
N PHE A 87 6.35 0.73 14.89
CA PHE A 87 7.14 0.43 16.08
C PHE A 87 6.24 0.30 17.31
N LYS A 88 6.76 -0.37 18.33
CA LYS A 88 6.04 -0.63 19.55
C LYS A 88 6.47 0.31 20.67
N VAL A 89 5.50 0.83 21.43
CA VAL A 89 5.74 1.67 22.61
C VAL A 89 4.93 1.19 23.81
N THR A 90 5.39 1.60 25.01
CA THR A 90 4.63 1.55 26.26
C THR A 90 4.39 2.98 26.79
N GLY A 91 3.65 3.12 27.88
CA GLY A 91 3.52 4.38 28.60
C GLY A 91 2.55 5.39 27.95
N ILE A 92 1.60 4.91 27.15
CA ILE A 92 0.59 5.75 26.50
C ILE A 92 -0.49 6.19 27.49
N ASP A 93 -0.82 7.48 27.47
CA ASP A 93 -1.94 8.08 28.18
C ASP A 93 -3.16 8.20 27.27
N THR A 94 -4.15 7.33 27.49
CA THR A 94 -5.38 7.29 26.69
C THR A 94 -6.37 8.42 27.00
N SER A 95 -6.12 9.21 28.04
CA SER A 95 -6.94 10.39 28.38
C SER A 95 -6.51 11.67 27.64
N ALA A 96 -5.44 11.58 26.86
CA ALA A 96 -4.86 12.72 26.19
C ALA A 96 -5.80 13.37 25.18
N THR A 97 -5.68 14.67 25.09
CA THR A 97 -6.48 15.53 24.20
C THR A 97 -5.57 16.44 23.38
N GLU A 98 -6.09 16.95 22.28
CA GLU A 98 -5.45 17.99 21.47
C GLU A 98 -6.48 19.03 21.01
N PRO A 99 -6.06 20.23 20.55
CA PRO A 99 -6.96 21.16 19.86
C PRO A 99 -7.62 20.46 18.66
N ASP A 100 -8.93 20.65 18.51
CA ASP A 100 -9.67 20.08 17.37
C ASP A 100 -9.15 20.70 16.07
N PRO A 101 -8.68 19.91 15.09
CA PRO A 101 -8.15 20.44 13.84
C PRO A 101 -9.19 21.19 12.99
N LYS A 102 -10.49 20.97 13.25
CA LYS A 102 -11.58 21.70 12.59
C LYS A 102 -11.92 23.02 13.28
N ASN A 103 -11.69 23.09 14.58
CA ASN A 103 -11.96 24.30 15.37
C ASN A 103 -11.01 24.35 16.57
N ASN A 104 -9.91 25.06 16.43
CA ASN A 104 -8.87 25.16 17.47
C ASN A 104 -9.35 25.73 18.81
N ALA A 105 -10.56 26.30 18.88
CA ALA A 105 -11.18 26.72 20.16
C ALA A 105 -11.77 25.53 20.92
N LEU A 106 -11.91 24.39 20.31
CA LEU A 106 -12.38 23.15 20.90
C LEU A 106 -11.24 22.17 21.12
N THR A 107 -11.47 21.22 22.02
CA THR A 107 -10.54 20.12 22.30
C THR A 107 -11.20 18.81 21.93
N ARG A 108 -10.43 17.89 21.32
CA ARG A 108 -10.86 16.52 21.04
C ARG A 108 -9.99 15.52 21.78
N THR A 109 -10.51 14.34 22.07
CA THR A 109 -9.73 13.19 22.48
C THR A 109 -8.98 12.64 21.28
N VAL A 110 -7.76 12.11 21.50
CA VAL A 110 -6.96 11.44 20.46
C VAL A 110 -7.12 9.93 20.49
N PHE A 111 -7.82 9.40 21.51
CA PHE A 111 -8.18 7.99 21.62
C PHE A 111 -9.69 7.87 21.57
N GLY A 112 -10.18 6.95 20.74
CA GLY A 112 -11.59 6.61 20.67
C GLY A 112 -12.01 5.66 21.79
N ASP A 113 -13.25 5.16 21.74
CA ASP A 113 -13.70 4.09 22.61
C ASP A 113 -13.01 2.77 22.23
N LYS A 114 -12.99 1.81 23.15
CA LYS A 114 -12.54 0.44 22.85
C LYS A 114 -13.45 -0.19 21.83
N ASP A 115 -12.84 -0.94 20.92
CA ASP A 115 -13.59 -1.77 19.98
C ASP A 115 -14.34 -2.93 20.67
N SER A 116 -15.05 -3.74 19.90
CA SER A 116 -15.79 -4.91 20.41
C SER A 116 -14.90 -5.96 21.08
N ASN A 117 -13.60 -5.94 20.85
CA ASN A 117 -12.62 -6.83 21.45
C ASN A 117 -11.95 -6.21 22.69
N GLY A 118 -12.33 -5.00 23.07
CA GLY A 118 -11.76 -4.29 24.20
C GLY A 118 -10.39 -3.63 23.91
N VAL A 119 -10.05 -3.42 22.64
CA VAL A 119 -8.80 -2.84 22.19
C VAL A 119 -8.98 -1.35 21.91
N TRP A 120 -8.09 -0.53 22.43
CA TRP A 120 -8.02 0.89 22.13
C TRP A 120 -7.36 1.15 20.79
N SER A 121 -7.87 2.17 20.09
CA SER A 121 -7.17 2.78 18.97
C SER A 121 -7.09 4.29 19.17
N GLY A 122 -6.15 4.93 18.47
CA GLY A 122 -5.98 6.38 18.53
C GLY A 122 -5.45 6.96 17.23
N ASP A 123 -5.86 8.19 16.96
CA ASP A 123 -5.32 9.01 15.89
C ASP A 123 -5.21 10.48 16.33
N GLY A 124 -4.10 11.12 16.00
CA GLY A 124 -3.93 12.50 16.43
C GLY A 124 -2.54 13.07 16.20
N GLY A 125 -2.27 14.16 16.90
CA GLY A 125 -0.98 14.83 16.87
C GLY A 125 -0.84 15.87 15.75
N ILE A 126 -1.91 16.23 15.04
CA ILE A 126 -1.86 17.21 13.95
C ILE A 126 -1.37 18.58 14.48
N TYR A 127 -1.86 19.00 15.64
CA TYR A 127 -1.45 20.26 16.22
C TYR A 127 0.03 20.24 16.65
N ALA A 128 0.47 19.19 17.35
CA ALA A 128 1.85 19.02 17.76
C ALA A 128 2.79 18.95 16.54
N TYR A 129 2.44 18.17 15.54
CA TYR A 129 3.18 18.05 14.28
C TYR A 129 3.42 19.42 13.60
N LYS A 130 2.42 20.30 13.60
CA LYS A 130 2.49 21.62 12.95
C LYS A 130 3.21 22.67 13.78
N ASN A 131 3.22 22.56 15.11
CA ASN A 131 3.60 23.66 16.00
C ASN A 131 4.72 23.33 16.99
N ASN A 132 5.02 22.06 17.26
CA ASN A 132 6.03 21.70 18.24
C ASN A 132 7.44 21.77 17.63
N SER A 133 8.32 22.54 18.24
CA SER A 133 9.67 22.80 17.74
C SER A 133 10.56 21.54 17.70
N LYS A 134 10.42 20.60 18.65
CA LYS A 134 11.23 19.37 18.65
C LYS A 134 10.83 18.47 17.49
N ILE A 135 9.52 18.31 17.22
CA ILE A 135 9.04 17.53 16.07
C ILE A 135 9.51 18.17 14.76
N ILE A 136 9.37 19.50 14.64
CA ILE A 136 9.82 20.25 13.46
C ILE A 136 11.34 20.11 13.27
N ASN A 137 12.13 20.21 14.34
CA ASN A 137 13.58 20.05 14.30
C ASN A 137 13.98 18.62 13.92
N PHE A 138 13.31 17.59 14.46
CA PHE A 138 13.51 16.22 14.04
C PHE A 138 13.28 16.07 12.53
N ASN A 139 12.13 16.54 12.03
CA ASN A 139 11.81 16.44 10.61
C ASN A 139 12.79 17.21 9.72
N ASN A 140 13.27 18.39 10.14
CA ASN A 140 14.28 19.14 9.40
C ASN A 140 15.64 18.45 9.38
N THR A 141 16.00 17.73 10.41
CA THR A 141 17.28 16.99 10.53
C THR A 141 17.25 15.67 9.77
N TYR A 142 16.17 14.90 9.91
CA TYR A 142 16.06 13.54 9.38
C TYR A 142 15.36 13.50 8.01
N GLY A 143 14.54 14.48 7.66
CA GLY A 143 13.84 14.55 6.38
C GLY A 143 14.75 14.49 5.15
N PRO A 144 15.85 15.27 5.08
CA PRO A 144 16.83 15.15 3.98
C PRO A 144 17.49 13.78 3.90
N ARG A 145 17.47 13.01 5.01
CA ARG A 145 18.00 11.63 5.09
C ARG A 145 16.93 10.58 4.72
N GLY A 146 15.71 11.02 4.46
CA GLY A 146 14.59 10.17 4.07
C GLY A 146 13.69 9.70 5.21
N PHE A 147 13.65 10.39 6.36
CA PHE A 147 12.82 10.01 7.51
C PHE A 147 12.09 11.23 8.07
N ALA A 148 10.79 11.08 8.34
CA ALA A 148 10.05 12.14 9.01
C ALA A 148 8.90 11.58 9.87
N LEU A 149 8.61 12.27 10.96
CA LEU A 149 7.41 12.03 11.74
C LEU A 149 6.19 12.61 11.02
N LYS A 150 5.05 11.97 11.17
CA LYS A 150 3.72 12.44 10.77
C LYS A 150 2.76 12.34 11.98
N PRO A 151 1.56 12.92 11.91
CA PRO A 151 0.49 12.60 12.86
C PRO A 151 0.31 11.09 12.95
N PHE A 152 0.06 10.60 14.16
CA PHE A 152 0.02 9.17 14.41
C PHE A 152 -1.36 8.55 14.15
N ASN A 153 -1.36 7.29 13.81
CA ASN A 153 -2.42 6.34 14.11
C ASN A 153 -1.81 5.13 14.82
N MET A 154 -2.55 4.54 15.74
CA MET A 154 -2.04 3.48 16.60
C MET A 154 -3.15 2.58 17.13
N ALA A 155 -2.76 1.39 17.55
CA ALA A 155 -3.65 0.46 18.24
C ALA A 155 -2.92 -0.24 19.38
N GLN A 156 -3.64 -0.53 20.44
CA GLN A 156 -3.15 -1.34 21.55
C GLN A 156 -2.86 -2.77 21.07
N ASP A 157 -1.78 -3.36 21.54
CA ASP A 157 -1.36 -4.72 21.18
C ASP A 157 -2.15 -5.75 22.01
N GLY A 158 -3.44 -5.85 21.73
CA GLY A 158 -4.39 -6.70 22.44
C GLY A 158 -5.06 -6.05 23.65
N PRO A 159 -6.20 -6.60 24.10
CA PRO A 159 -7.00 -6.07 25.20
C PRO A 159 -6.21 -6.04 26.52
N GLY A 160 -6.14 -4.88 27.15
CA GLY A 160 -5.45 -4.69 28.42
C GLY A 160 -3.92 -4.68 28.35
N SER A 161 -3.33 -4.80 27.18
CA SER A 161 -1.87 -4.67 27.00
C SER A 161 -1.40 -3.25 27.35
N GLY A 162 -0.20 -3.13 27.94
CA GLY A 162 0.48 -1.85 28.09
C GLY A 162 1.25 -1.43 26.84
N GLU A 163 1.27 -2.27 25.79
CA GLU A 163 2.02 -2.06 24.57
C GLU A 163 1.12 -1.62 23.43
N TRP A 164 1.69 -0.82 22.52
CA TRP A 164 0.96 -0.21 21.41
C TRP A 164 1.79 -0.23 20.13
N TRP A 165 1.17 -0.61 19.02
CA TRP A 165 1.72 -0.45 17.69
C TRP A 165 1.41 0.92 17.14
N VAL A 166 2.45 1.65 16.71
CA VAL A 166 2.36 3.04 16.25
C VAL A 166 2.81 3.16 14.80
N ASN A 167 2.00 3.80 13.99
CA ASN A 167 2.31 4.21 12.62
C ASN A 167 2.53 5.74 12.60
N MET A 168 3.78 6.16 12.67
CA MET A 168 4.15 7.58 12.77
C MET A 168 5.40 7.92 11.96
N LEU A 169 6.32 6.98 11.74
CA LEU A 169 7.55 7.23 11.00
C LEU A 169 7.35 6.97 9.51
N LEU A 170 7.49 8.03 8.69
CA LEU A 170 7.60 7.94 7.23
C LEU A 170 9.01 7.60 6.81
N VAL A 171 9.13 6.76 5.79
CA VAL A 171 10.39 6.35 5.17
C VAL A 171 10.32 6.66 3.68
N PHE A 172 11.06 7.65 3.25
CA PHE A 172 11.11 8.13 1.87
C PHE A 172 12.19 7.43 1.06
N ASN A 173 12.10 7.57 -0.25
CA ASN A 173 13.09 7.09 -1.19
C ASN A 173 13.32 5.57 -1.06
N VAL A 174 12.22 4.83 -0.98
CA VAL A 174 12.22 3.36 -0.99
C VAL A 174 11.64 2.89 -2.31
N ASP A 175 12.38 2.03 -3.01
CA ASP A 175 11.79 1.31 -4.15
C ASP A 175 11.12 0.04 -3.64
N GLY A 176 9.80 0.03 -3.60
CA GLY A 176 9.00 -1.11 -3.11
C GLY A 176 9.16 -2.39 -3.95
N ARG A 177 9.85 -2.31 -5.10
CA ARG A 177 10.21 -3.46 -5.93
C ARG A 177 11.55 -4.07 -5.56
N ALA A 178 12.41 -3.32 -4.87
CA ALA A 178 13.82 -3.65 -4.70
C ALA A 178 14.07 -4.32 -3.34
N TYR A 179 14.38 -5.60 -3.37
CA TYR A 179 14.83 -6.37 -2.21
C TYR A 179 16.29 -6.80 -2.40
N ASN A 180 17.07 -6.87 -1.33
CA ASN A 180 18.49 -7.25 -1.39
C ASN A 180 18.71 -8.63 -2.02
N ARG A 181 17.79 -9.57 -1.80
CA ARG A 181 17.80 -10.90 -2.46
C ARG A 181 17.78 -10.82 -3.99
N ASP A 182 17.21 -9.77 -4.55
CA ASP A 182 17.07 -9.59 -5.98
C ASP A 182 18.36 -9.04 -6.63
N LEU A 183 19.35 -8.65 -5.81
CA LEU A 183 20.66 -8.20 -6.26
C LEU A 183 21.59 -9.38 -6.63
N THR A 184 21.30 -10.56 -6.10
CA THR A 184 22.19 -11.75 -6.20
C THR A 184 21.39 -12.99 -6.61
N GLY A 185 22.10 -14.03 -7.03
CA GLY A 185 21.50 -15.32 -7.35
C GLY A 185 20.62 -15.32 -8.59
N ASP A 186 19.66 -16.24 -8.61
CA ASP A 186 18.78 -16.46 -9.75
C ASP A 186 17.78 -15.32 -9.99
N THR A 187 17.54 -14.52 -8.98
CA THR A 187 16.56 -13.41 -9.03
C THR A 187 17.15 -12.07 -9.44
N LYS A 188 18.46 -11.96 -9.64
CA LYS A 188 19.15 -10.71 -10.02
C LYS A 188 18.60 -10.02 -11.29
N ASN A 189 17.99 -10.80 -12.18
CA ASN A 189 17.41 -10.25 -13.41
C ASN A 189 16.02 -9.60 -13.17
N HIS A 190 15.43 -9.80 -11.99
CA HIS A 190 14.16 -9.20 -11.57
C HIS A 190 14.33 -7.97 -10.69
N PHE A 191 15.60 -7.63 -10.38
CA PHE A 191 15.91 -6.37 -9.69
C PHE A 191 15.62 -5.17 -10.63
N PRO A 192 15.00 -4.10 -10.16
CA PRO A 192 14.69 -2.96 -11.01
C PRO A 192 15.97 -2.21 -11.41
N LYS A 193 16.34 -2.33 -12.69
CA LYS A 193 17.52 -1.64 -13.26
C LYS A 193 17.33 -0.13 -13.38
N ASP A 194 16.09 0.32 -13.32
CA ASP A 194 15.68 1.72 -13.38
C ASP A 194 15.47 2.35 -12.00
N MET A 195 15.88 1.65 -10.93
CA MET A 195 15.83 2.20 -9.58
C MET A 195 16.61 3.51 -9.51
N ARG A 196 16.01 4.50 -8.89
CA ARG A 196 16.66 5.82 -8.72
C ARG A 196 17.89 5.67 -7.81
N SER A 197 18.93 6.44 -8.13
CA SER A 197 20.19 6.41 -7.35
C SER A 197 20.05 6.91 -5.90
N ASP A 198 19.02 7.72 -5.63
CA ASP A 198 18.69 8.23 -4.31
C ASP A 198 17.73 7.31 -3.52
N TYR A 199 17.27 6.19 -4.13
CA TYR A 199 16.39 5.21 -3.51
C TYR A 199 17.17 4.07 -2.85
N LYS A 200 16.56 3.48 -1.84
CA LYS A 200 17.05 2.30 -1.11
C LYS A 200 16.20 1.08 -1.45
N THR A 201 16.78 -0.09 -1.26
CA THR A 201 16.01 -1.33 -1.19
C THR A 201 15.09 -1.31 0.04
N VAL A 202 14.08 -2.16 0.04
CA VAL A 202 13.16 -2.33 1.18
C VAL A 202 13.93 -2.75 2.42
N ASP A 203 14.88 -3.70 2.27
CA ASP A 203 15.67 -4.23 3.39
C ASP A 203 16.60 -3.17 3.99
N ASP A 204 17.35 -2.44 3.15
CA ASP A 204 18.25 -1.37 3.63
C ASP A 204 17.48 -0.22 4.27
N ALA A 205 16.32 0.12 3.72
CA ALA A 205 15.47 1.16 4.28
C ALA A 205 14.88 0.75 5.64
N TRP A 206 14.52 -0.53 5.80
CA TRP A 206 14.06 -1.09 7.08
C TRP A 206 15.14 -0.98 8.16
N VAL A 207 16.37 -1.41 7.86
CA VAL A 207 17.52 -1.31 8.80
C VAL A 207 17.72 0.14 9.23
N LYS A 208 17.78 1.07 8.27
CA LYS A 208 17.99 2.49 8.57
C LYS A 208 16.83 3.13 9.34
N ALA A 209 15.61 2.76 9.06
CA ALA A 209 14.45 3.24 9.81
C ALA A 209 14.47 2.75 11.28
N ARG A 210 14.88 1.49 11.51
CA ARG A 210 15.04 0.93 12.86
C ARG A 210 16.14 1.65 13.65
N GLU A 211 17.27 1.99 13.01
CA GLU A 211 18.33 2.82 13.61
C GLU A 211 17.80 4.21 14.02
N VAL A 212 16.94 4.82 13.20
CA VAL A 212 16.31 6.10 13.52
C VAL A 212 15.39 5.98 14.73
N ILE A 213 14.56 4.93 14.79
CA ILE A 213 13.68 4.65 15.94
C ILE A 213 14.49 4.44 17.25
N ASP A 214 15.68 3.90 17.13
CA ASP A 214 16.58 3.67 18.29
C ASP A 214 17.26 4.95 18.82
N SER A 215 17.20 6.05 18.08
CA SER A 215 17.89 7.28 18.45
C SER A 215 17.20 8.04 19.57
N SER A 216 17.98 8.76 20.37
CA SER A 216 17.48 9.69 21.41
C SER A 216 16.61 10.78 20.81
N ASP A 217 16.98 11.33 19.64
CA ASP A 217 16.24 12.38 18.96
C ASP A 217 14.82 11.92 18.61
N PHE A 218 14.67 10.66 18.16
CA PHE A 218 13.37 10.07 17.88
C PHE A 218 12.55 9.94 19.17
N GLN A 219 13.15 9.39 20.23
CA GLN A 219 12.49 9.21 21.53
C GLN A 219 12.00 10.56 22.09
N GLU A 220 12.82 11.59 22.02
CA GLU A 220 12.45 12.94 22.49
C GLU A 220 11.33 13.57 21.63
N ALA A 221 11.39 13.36 20.32
CA ALA A 221 10.39 13.93 19.41
C ALA A 221 9.01 13.27 19.56
N ILE A 222 8.95 11.94 19.73
CA ILE A 222 7.65 11.26 19.89
C ILE A 222 6.96 11.63 21.21
N GLN A 223 7.73 11.90 22.27
CA GLN A 223 7.17 12.32 23.56
C GLN A 223 6.44 13.67 23.54
N GLU A 224 6.60 14.45 22.49
CA GLU A 224 5.90 15.72 22.29
C GLU A 224 4.49 15.57 21.68
N PHE A 225 4.13 14.37 21.25
CA PHE A 225 2.77 14.09 20.76
C PHE A 225 1.79 13.86 21.92
N PRO A 226 0.50 14.22 21.73
CA PRO A 226 -0.51 14.00 22.77
C PRO A 226 -0.62 12.51 23.12
N GLY A 227 -0.58 12.22 24.42
CA GLY A 227 -0.58 10.85 24.96
C GLY A 227 0.78 10.16 25.03
N PHE A 228 1.84 10.75 24.46
CA PHE A 228 3.18 10.13 24.38
C PHE A 228 4.18 10.65 25.42
N ARG A 229 3.81 11.54 26.31
CA ARG A 229 4.76 12.16 27.27
C ARG A 229 5.62 11.15 28.03
N ASN A 230 5.06 10.01 28.39
CA ASN A 230 5.74 8.93 29.11
C ASN A 230 6.01 7.73 28.19
N ALA A 231 5.80 7.89 26.88
CA ALA A 231 6.01 6.79 25.96
C ALA A 231 7.49 6.40 25.87
N THR A 232 7.73 5.10 25.80
CA THR A 232 9.07 4.53 25.60
C THR A 232 9.00 3.47 24.54
N VAL A 233 9.93 3.49 23.57
CA VAL A 233 10.06 2.45 22.56
C VAL A 233 10.39 1.12 23.23
N VAL A 234 9.58 0.10 22.94
CA VAL A 234 9.82 -1.26 23.45
C VAL A 234 11.07 -1.83 22.78
N LYS A 235 11.95 -2.45 23.58
CA LYS A 235 13.16 -3.11 23.08
C LYS A 235 13.19 -4.57 23.50
N GLU A 236 13.62 -5.42 22.58
CA GLU A 236 13.97 -6.82 22.82
C GLU A 236 15.43 -7.03 22.41
N ASN A 237 16.21 -7.70 23.25
CA ASN A 237 17.65 -7.87 23.04
C ASN A 237 18.41 -6.56 22.75
N GLY A 238 17.96 -5.45 23.36
CA GLY A 238 18.56 -4.13 23.16
C GLY A 238 18.14 -3.39 21.89
N MET A 239 17.33 -3.99 21.02
CA MET A 239 16.89 -3.42 19.75
C MET A 239 15.40 -3.04 19.79
N PRO A 240 15.00 -1.95 19.12
CA PRO A 240 13.58 -1.58 19.00
C PRO A 240 12.73 -2.70 18.41
N VAL A 241 11.57 -2.94 19.01
CA VAL A 241 10.54 -3.81 18.44
C VAL A 241 9.80 -3.04 17.35
N VAL A 242 9.96 -3.48 16.12
CA VAL A 242 9.39 -2.87 14.93
C VAL A 242 8.66 -3.91 14.08
N GLY A 243 7.86 -3.45 13.12
CA GLY A 243 7.26 -4.32 12.12
C GLY A 243 8.31 -5.12 11.36
N ASN A 244 7.98 -6.36 11.02
CA ASN A 244 8.91 -7.28 10.33
C ASN A 244 9.34 -6.82 8.94
N THR A 245 8.64 -5.85 8.36
CA THR A 245 8.95 -5.19 7.09
C THR A 245 8.45 -3.76 7.13
N LEU A 246 8.86 -2.96 6.16
CA LEU A 246 8.23 -1.67 5.93
C LEU A 246 6.79 -1.89 5.48
N TYR A 247 5.87 -1.06 5.96
CA TYR A 247 4.57 -0.91 5.37
C TYR A 247 4.74 -0.10 4.07
N LEU A 248 4.84 -0.81 2.96
CA LEU A 248 4.96 -0.21 1.64
C LEU A 248 3.60 0.35 1.23
N ARG A 249 3.57 1.62 0.88
CA ARG A 249 2.35 2.24 0.35
C ARG A 249 2.21 2.06 -1.15
N GLU A 250 3.29 1.72 -1.82
CA GLU A 250 3.31 1.57 -3.26
C GLU A 250 4.42 0.62 -3.68
N THR A 251 4.10 -0.24 -4.64
CA THR A 251 5.04 -1.17 -5.26
C THR A 251 4.87 -1.12 -6.77
N ILE A 252 4.92 -2.25 -7.45
CA ILE A 252 4.59 -2.35 -8.86
C ILE A 252 3.08 -2.46 -9.05
N HIS A 253 2.56 -1.89 -10.14
CA HIS A 253 1.18 -2.08 -10.59
C HIS A 253 1.14 -2.81 -11.92
N SER A 254 0.17 -3.68 -12.11
CA SER A 254 0.00 -4.49 -13.32
C SER A 254 -0.55 -3.70 -14.50
N ALA A 255 -0.02 -2.51 -14.72
CA ALA A 255 -0.35 -1.72 -15.88
C ALA A 255 0.71 -1.86 -16.95
N LEU A 256 0.28 -1.94 -18.16
CA LEU A 256 1.17 -2.12 -19.29
C LEU A 256 1.82 -0.83 -19.71
N SER A 257 3.13 -0.85 -19.88
CA SER A 257 3.85 0.21 -20.55
C SER A 257 3.36 0.30 -22.00
N SER A 258 3.13 1.53 -22.46
CA SER A 258 2.58 1.85 -23.77
C SER A 258 3.41 1.33 -24.96
N SER A 259 4.67 0.98 -24.74
CA SER A 259 5.57 0.49 -25.78
C SER A 259 5.40 -0.98 -26.13
N ALA A 260 4.67 -1.74 -25.34
CA ALA A 260 4.67 -3.21 -25.46
C ALA A 260 3.62 -3.75 -26.43
N ARG A 261 2.57 -2.98 -26.85
CA ARG A 261 1.45 -3.56 -27.59
C ARG A 261 0.69 -2.61 -28.51
N ALA A 262 0.90 -2.81 -29.80
CA ALA A 262 0.13 -2.16 -30.86
C ALA A 262 -1.31 -2.72 -31.02
N ASN A 263 -1.63 -3.87 -30.40
CA ASN A 263 -2.89 -4.61 -30.63
C ASN A 263 -3.66 -4.85 -29.33
N ASP A 264 -3.57 -3.94 -28.38
CA ASP A 264 -4.17 -4.11 -27.07
C ASP A 264 -5.70 -4.09 -27.09
N THR A 265 -6.29 -5.16 -26.59
CA THR A 265 -7.72 -5.23 -26.26
C THR A 265 -8.01 -4.40 -25.02
N GLU A 266 -9.29 -4.10 -24.79
CA GLU A 266 -9.78 -3.26 -23.69
C GLU A 266 -9.20 -3.59 -22.30
N ASN A 267 -8.86 -4.87 -22.04
CA ASN A 267 -8.33 -5.33 -20.76
C ASN A 267 -6.82 -5.06 -20.58
N SER A 268 -6.03 -5.07 -21.65
CA SER A 268 -4.57 -4.89 -21.59
C SER A 268 -4.14 -3.49 -21.29
N ASN A 269 -5.07 -2.56 -21.46
CA ASN A 269 -4.86 -1.15 -21.30
C ASN A 269 -5.58 -0.57 -20.10
N TYR A 270 -6.14 -1.42 -19.24
CA TYR A 270 -6.93 -0.96 -18.14
C TYR A 270 -6.04 -0.42 -17.00
N ALA A 271 -6.42 0.75 -16.49
CA ALA A 271 -5.98 1.27 -15.21
C ALA A 271 -7.19 1.83 -14.47
N LEU A 272 -7.41 1.42 -13.24
CA LEU A 272 -8.35 2.09 -12.35
C LEU A 272 -7.73 3.42 -11.92
N ARG A 273 -8.37 4.54 -12.26
CA ARG A 273 -7.83 5.89 -12.12
C ARG A 273 -8.36 6.58 -10.87
N ALA A 274 -7.73 7.66 -10.44
CA ALA A 274 -8.20 8.46 -9.32
C ALA A 274 -9.64 8.97 -9.51
N THR A 275 -10.00 9.38 -10.74
CA THR A 275 -11.36 9.82 -11.06
C THR A 275 -12.40 8.75 -10.85
N ASP A 276 -12.07 7.47 -11.07
CA ASP A 276 -13.00 6.36 -10.82
C ASP A 276 -13.43 6.26 -9.34
N PHE A 277 -12.61 6.79 -8.42
CA PHE A 277 -12.91 6.84 -6.98
C PHE A 277 -13.68 8.11 -6.56
N LEU A 278 -13.84 9.06 -7.46
CA LEU A 278 -14.64 10.28 -7.23
C LEU A 278 -16.01 10.18 -7.90
N GLU A 279 -16.16 9.33 -8.90
CA GLU A 279 -17.40 9.16 -9.64
C GLU A 279 -18.32 8.19 -8.90
N ALA A 280 -19.55 8.62 -8.67
CA ALA A 280 -20.57 7.76 -8.08
C ALA A 280 -20.79 6.51 -8.93
N GLY A 281 -21.03 5.38 -8.27
CA GLY A 281 -21.37 4.13 -8.92
C GLY A 281 -22.77 4.21 -9.56
N THR A 282 -22.83 4.55 -10.83
CA THR A 282 -24.05 4.56 -11.67
C THR A 282 -23.93 3.54 -12.79
N THR A 283 -25.01 3.21 -13.44
CA THR A 283 -25.03 2.27 -14.59
C THR A 283 -24.24 2.78 -15.79
N ASP A 284 -24.03 4.09 -15.89
CA ASP A 284 -23.24 4.73 -16.96
C ASP A 284 -21.73 4.75 -16.66
N ASN A 285 -21.34 4.35 -15.44
CA ASN A 285 -19.93 4.28 -15.07
C ASN A 285 -19.21 3.20 -15.90
N ARG A 286 -18.02 3.54 -16.44
CA ARG A 286 -17.23 2.63 -17.29
C ARG A 286 -16.90 1.28 -16.63
N ASN A 287 -16.93 1.20 -15.31
CA ASN A 287 -16.62 0.01 -14.54
C ASN A 287 -17.86 -0.84 -14.20
N TYR A 288 -19.07 -0.34 -14.51
CA TYR A 288 -20.32 -0.99 -14.13
C TYR A 288 -20.45 -2.41 -14.68
N ALA A 289 -20.18 -2.60 -15.96
CA ALA A 289 -20.36 -3.89 -16.62
C ALA A 289 -19.47 -5.00 -16.02
N LYS A 290 -18.27 -4.64 -15.56
CA LYS A 290 -17.28 -5.58 -15.00
C LYS A 290 -17.12 -5.46 -13.48
N ARG A 291 -18.06 -4.82 -12.78
CA ARG A 291 -17.98 -4.61 -11.33
C ARG A 291 -17.96 -5.92 -10.56
N MET A 292 -17.10 -6.00 -9.56
CA MET A 292 -16.94 -7.16 -8.66
C MET A 292 -17.27 -6.83 -7.21
N GLY A 293 -17.41 -5.54 -6.91
CA GLY A 293 -17.76 -5.03 -5.60
C GLY A 293 -17.67 -3.51 -5.56
N LEU A 294 -17.78 -2.96 -4.37
CA LEU A 294 -17.80 -1.53 -4.11
C LEU A 294 -16.58 -1.11 -3.29
N ASN A 295 -16.01 0.02 -3.64
CA ASN A 295 -15.05 0.76 -2.82
C ASN A 295 -15.76 1.92 -2.13
N ALA A 296 -15.50 2.12 -0.86
CA ALA A 296 -16.03 3.22 -0.05
C ALA A 296 -14.92 3.89 0.78
N TYR A 297 -13.77 4.14 0.17
CA TYR A 297 -12.65 4.79 0.83
C TYR A 297 -12.12 5.95 -0.03
N TRP A 298 -11.60 6.99 0.65
CA TRP A 298 -11.06 8.18 -0.01
C TRP A 298 -9.63 7.96 -0.51
N ILE A 299 -9.16 8.89 -1.35
CA ILE A 299 -7.79 8.90 -1.84
C ILE A 299 -6.88 9.44 -0.72
N ASP A 300 -6.28 8.51 0.03
CA ASP A 300 -5.39 8.77 1.17
C ASP A 300 -3.92 8.69 0.73
N VAL A 301 -3.41 9.79 0.21
CA VAL A 301 -2.05 9.89 -0.33
C VAL A 301 -1.05 10.21 0.77
N ASN A 302 0.04 9.45 0.87
CA ASN A 302 1.24 9.90 1.56
C ASN A 302 2.09 10.78 0.65
N ALA A 303 2.97 11.59 1.27
CA ALA A 303 3.95 12.37 0.54
C ALA A 303 4.85 11.48 -0.34
N TYR A 304 5.24 11.97 -1.50
CA TYR A 304 6.18 11.29 -2.41
C TYR A 304 7.64 11.65 -2.12
N LYS A 305 7.87 12.80 -1.47
CA LYS A 305 9.17 13.27 -1.02
C LYS A 305 9.03 14.11 0.24
N PHE A 306 10.11 14.29 0.97
CA PHE A 306 10.10 15.05 2.22
C PHE A 306 9.63 16.49 2.05
N GLU A 307 10.00 17.14 0.93
CA GLU A 307 9.61 18.51 0.63
C GLU A 307 8.09 18.70 0.55
N ASP A 308 7.34 17.65 0.22
CA ASP A 308 5.86 17.68 0.20
C ASP A 308 5.25 17.91 1.60
N LEU A 309 5.99 17.63 2.67
CA LEU A 309 5.56 17.87 4.04
C LEU A 309 5.78 19.32 4.50
N LYS A 310 6.52 20.12 3.75
CA LYS A 310 6.84 21.49 4.16
C LYS A 310 5.71 22.46 3.82
N PRO A 311 5.39 23.40 4.71
CA PRO A 311 4.52 24.52 4.36
C PRO A 311 5.13 25.26 3.16
N ASN A 312 4.36 25.50 2.12
CA ASN A 312 4.79 26.13 0.87
C ASN A 312 5.87 25.38 0.06
N GLY A 313 6.07 24.10 0.32
CA GLY A 313 6.90 23.26 -0.54
C GLY A 313 6.30 23.13 -1.95
N ALA A 314 7.16 22.94 -2.95
CA ALA A 314 6.70 22.56 -4.29
C ALA A 314 6.18 21.12 -4.22
N TYR A 315 4.91 20.99 -3.91
CA TYR A 315 4.26 19.70 -3.78
C TYR A 315 4.23 18.97 -5.12
N GLU A 316 4.72 17.75 -5.12
CA GLU A 316 4.32 16.78 -6.13
C GLU A 316 2.92 16.23 -5.84
N TRP A 317 2.17 16.96 -5.03
CA TRP A 317 0.80 16.64 -4.72
C TRP A 317 -0.05 16.74 -5.99
N PRO A 318 -0.99 15.82 -6.16
CA PRO A 318 -1.98 15.94 -7.21
C PRO A 318 -2.84 17.18 -6.97
N VAL A 319 -3.56 17.56 -8.01
CA VAL A 319 -4.56 18.63 -7.95
C VAL A 319 -5.47 18.40 -6.74
N THR A 320 -5.80 19.47 -6.06
CA THR A 320 -6.56 19.48 -4.80
C THR A 320 -7.85 18.67 -4.80
N LYS A 321 -8.45 18.40 -5.96
CA LYS A 321 -9.64 17.54 -6.07
C LYS A 321 -9.41 16.08 -5.67
N PHE A 322 -8.16 15.59 -5.73
CA PHE A 322 -7.81 14.22 -5.38
C PHE A 322 -7.29 14.09 -3.95
N VAL A 323 -6.88 15.19 -3.34
CA VAL A 323 -6.28 15.18 -2.02
C VAL A 323 -7.27 15.67 -0.99
N ARG A 324 -7.43 14.91 0.06
CA ARG A 324 -8.12 15.34 1.25
C ARG A 324 -7.50 16.61 1.79
N SER A 325 -8.28 17.68 1.95
CA SER A 325 -7.88 18.73 2.88
C SER A 325 -7.93 18.13 4.30
N ASP A 326 -6.95 18.41 5.14
CA ASP A 326 -6.83 17.90 6.52
C ASP A 326 -8.10 18.03 7.40
N VAL A 327 -9.16 18.60 6.88
CA VAL A 327 -10.33 19.06 7.61
C VAL A 327 -11.65 18.42 7.17
N THR A 328 -11.73 17.84 5.98
CA THR A 328 -12.98 17.22 5.48
C THR A 328 -12.73 15.88 4.82
N ILE A 329 -13.35 14.84 5.36
CA ILE A 329 -13.54 13.59 4.61
C ILE A 329 -14.65 13.90 3.60
N PRO A 330 -14.41 13.79 2.28
CA PRO A 330 -15.48 13.97 1.31
C PRO A 330 -16.59 12.95 1.58
N ASP A 331 -17.83 13.33 1.33
CA ASP A 331 -18.93 12.37 1.25
C ASP A 331 -18.60 11.33 0.18
N LEU A 332 -18.34 10.11 0.65
CA LEU A 332 -17.94 9.02 -0.22
C LEU A 332 -19.18 8.30 -0.74
N SER A 333 -19.47 8.53 -2.00
CA SER A 333 -20.34 7.62 -2.72
C SER A 333 -19.56 6.36 -3.07
N PRO A 334 -20.07 5.14 -2.79
CA PRO A 334 -19.42 3.92 -3.24
C PRO A 334 -19.17 3.93 -4.76
N THR A 335 -17.97 3.48 -5.15
CA THR A 335 -17.52 3.37 -6.53
C THR A 335 -17.29 1.91 -6.89
N TYR A 336 -17.21 1.58 -8.18
CA TYR A 336 -17.07 0.19 -8.59
C TYR A 336 -15.62 -0.26 -8.65
N VAL A 337 -15.36 -1.48 -8.13
CA VAL A 337 -14.11 -2.20 -8.32
C VAL A 337 -14.32 -3.23 -9.44
N PRO A 338 -13.70 -3.06 -10.61
CA PRO A 338 -13.97 -3.91 -11.76
C PRO A 338 -12.99 -5.10 -11.87
N TYR A 339 -13.44 -6.15 -12.51
CA TYR A 339 -12.61 -7.32 -12.85
C TYR A 339 -11.33 -6.95 -13.60
N SER A 340 -11.41 -5.97 -14.47
CA SER A 340 -10.26 -5.52 -15.28
C SER A 340 -9.06 -5.08 -14.45
N ALA A 341 -9.26 -4.66 -13.19
CA ALA A 341 -8.17 -4.27 -12.30
C ALA A 341 -7.31 -5.45 -11.84
N ILE A 342 -7.87 -6.65 -11.76
CA ILE A 342 -7.17 -7.86 -11.28
C ILE A 342 -6.73 -8.79 -12.41
N ALA A 343 -7.15 -8.54 -13.66
CA ALA A 343 -6.78 -9.34 -14.81
C ALA A 343 -5.60 -8.74 -15.57
N THR A 344 -4.73 -9.59 -16.08
CA THR A 344 -3.60 -9.19 -16.92
C THR A 344 -3.67 -9.87 -18.29
N ASN A 345 -3.07 -9.28 -19.30
CA ASN A 345 -3.02 -9.87 -20.65
C ASN A 345 -1.71 -10.56 -21.00
N PHE A 346 -0.80 -10.72 -20.06
CA PHE A 346 0.47 -11.39 -20.30
C PHE A 346 0.44 -12.85 -19.89
N VAL A 347 -0.13 -13.11 -18.73
CA VAL A 347 -0.16 -14.42 -18.10
C VAL A 347 -1.62 -14.82 -17.97
N LEU A 348 -2.07 -15.73 -18.83
CA LEU A 348 -3.48 -16.04 -19.02
C LEU A 348 -4.15 -16.56 -17.75
N ASN A 349 -3.41 -17.27 -16.92
CA ASN A 349 -3.91 -17.90 -15.70
C ASN A 349 -3.43 -17.20 -14.41
N LEU A 350 -3.11 -15.88 -14.47
CA LEU A 350 -2.72 -15.08 -13.30
C LEU A 350 -3.74 -13.99 -13.02
N LEU A 351 -4.21 -13.93 -11.78
CA LEU A 351 -5.00 -12.83 -11.22
C LEU A 351 -4.20 -12.07 -10.17
N ILE A 352 -4.35 -10.75 -10.12
CA ILE A 352 -3.53 -9.86 -9.30
C ILE A 352 -4.41 -8.96 -8.42
N PRO A 353 -5.02 -9.49 -7.34
CA PRO A 353 -5.86 -8.70 -6.43
C PRO A 353 -5.06 -7.94 -5.37
N GLY A 354 -3.75 -8.21 -5.24
CA GLY A 354 -2.87 -7.63 -4.23
C GLY A 354 -2.36 -6.23 -4.59
N TYR A 355 -1.20 -5.89 -4.06
CA TYR A 355 -0.61 -4.57 -4.26
C TYR A 355 -0.24 -4.26 -5.72
N ALA A 356 0.00 -5.28 -6.53
CA ALA A 356 0.28 -5.13 -7.95
C ALA A 356 -0.95 -4.98 -8.85
N THR A 357 -2.14 -4.82 -8.27
CA THR A 357 -3.39 -4.57 -9.01
C THR A 357 -3.26 -3.43 -10.01
N GLY A 358 -3.99 -3.50 -11.12
CA GLY A 358 -4.02 -2.52 -12.20
C GLY A 358 -4.73 -1.21 -11.82
N VAL A 359 -4.18 -0.49 -10.86
CA VAL A 359 -4.68 0.79 -10.34
C VAL A 359 -3.59 1.84 -10.44
N ALA A 360 -3.91 3.02 -10.93
CA ALA A 360 -2.97 4.13 -10.99
C ALA A 360 -2.55 4.59 -9.57
N SER A 361 -1.33 5.14 -9.44
CA SER A 361 -0.73 5.50 -8.15
C SER A 361 -1.66 6.29 -7.22
N LEU A 362 -2.41 7.28 -7.72
CA LEU A 362 -3.35 8.04 -6.92
C LEU A 362 -4.62 7.25 -6.57
N GLY A 363 -5.16 6.49 -7.52
CA GLY A 363 -6.27 5.58 -7.28
C GLY A 363 -5.90 4.49 -6.27
N TRP A 364 -4.64 4.03 -6.31
CA TRP A 364 -4.12 3.07 -5.36
C TRP A 364 -4.19 3.57 -3.91
N ALA A 365 -4.07 4.86 -3.68
CA ALA A 365 -4.22 5.44 -2.35
C ALA A 365 -5.59 5.15 -1.70
N ALA A 366 -6.63 4.92 -2.50
CA ALA A 366 -7.93 4.44 -2.04
C ALA A 366 -8.01 2.89 -2.06
N ALA A 367 -7.57 2.27 -3.14
CA ALA A 367 -7.73 0.82 -3.36
C ALA A 367 -6.92 -0.06 -2.38
N ARG A 368 -5.80 0.44 -1.84
CA ARG A 368 -4.88 -0.30 -0.96
C ARG A 368 -5.44 -0.64 0.42
N THR A 369 -6.57 -0.09 0.81
CA THR A 369 -7.12 -0.32 2.15
C THR A 369 -7.70 -1.72 2.30
N ILE A 370 -7.64 -2.27 3.51
CA ILE A 370 -8.03 -3.67 3.77
C ILE A 370 -9.43 -4.01 3.25
N PRO A 371 -10.48 -3.19 3.45
CA PRO A 371 -11.80 -3.52 2.91
C PRO A 371 -11.82 -3.67 1.39
N ASN A 372 -11.09 -2.80 0.68
CA ASN A 372 -11.01 -2.84 -0.78
C ASN A 372 -10.17 -4.03 -1.26
N GLN A 373 -9.12 -4.38 -0.53
CA GLN A 373 -8.32 -5.59 -0.80
C GLN A 373 -9.16 -6.86 -0.60
N CYS A 374 -10.07 -6.89 0.37
CA CYS A 374 -11.01 -8.01 0.53
C CYS A 374 -11.92 -8.14 -0.71
N VAL A 375 -12.46 -7.03 -1.22
CA VAL A 375 -13.28 -7.05 -2.45
C VAL A 375 -12.50 -7.61 -3.64
N LEU A 376 -11.24 -7.17 -3.82
CA LEU A 376 -10.37 -7.68 -4.87
C LEU A 376 -10.04 -9.17 -4.68
N GLY A 377 -9.81 -9.59 -3.43
CA GLY A 377 -9.53 -10.97 -3.06
C GLY A 377 -10.71 -11.90 -3.33
N ASP A 378 -11.91 -11.52 -2.92
CA ASP A 378 -13.15 -12.26 -3.17
C ASP A 378 -13.40 -12.41 -4.68
N ALA A 379 -13.25 -11.33 -5.43
CA ALA A 379 -13.37 -11.34 -6.89
C ALA A 379 -12.38 -12.31 -7.54
N ALA A 380 -11.11 -12.27 -7.12
CA ALA A 380 -10.08 -13.15 -7.66
C ALA A 380 -10.32 -14.61 -7.30
N GLY A 381 -10.71 -14.90 -6.05
CA GLY A 381 -11.00 -16.26 -5.59
C GLY A 381 -12.15 -16.90 -6.36
N VAL A 382 -13.28 -16.18 -6.52
CA VAL A 382 -14.44 -16.65 -7.29
C VAL A 382 -14.09 -16.81 -8.77
N ALA A 383 -13.36 -15.85 -9.34
CA ALA A 383 -12.94 -15.91 -10.74
C ALA A 383 -11.99 -17.09 -11.02
N ALA A 384 -11.04 -17.35 -10.11
CA ALA A 384 -10.13 -18.49 -10.24
C ALA A 384 -10.87 -19.82 -10.16
N ALA A 385 -11.79 -19.99 -9.22
CA ALA A 385 -12.62 -21.19 -9.11
C ALA A 385 -13.51 -21.38 -10.34
N TYR A 386 -14.10 -20.31 -10.84
CA TYR A 386 -14.89 -20.35 -12.07
C TYR A 386 -14.05 -20.76 -13.28
N ALA A 387 -12.85 -20.19 -13.42
CA ALA A 387 -11.91 -20.50 -14.48
C ALA A 387 -11.54 -21.99 -14.51
N ALA A 388 -11.12 -22.54 -13.37
CA ALA A 388 -10.75 -23.94 -13.22
C ALA A 388 -11.92 -24.88 -13.53
N ASN A 389 -13.12 -24.59 -13.01
CA ASN A 389 -14.31 -25.43 -13.21
C ASN A 389 -14.82 -25.43 -14.66
N ASN A 390 -14.59 -24.36 -15.41
CA ASN A 390 -15.05 -24.22 -16.78
C ASN A 390 -13.93 -24.41 -17.83
N ASN A 391 -12.70 -24.66 -17.39
CA ASN A 391 -11.52 -24.79 -18.23
C ASN A 391 -11.32 -23.59 -19.17
N VAL A 392 -11.44 -22.39 -18.62
CA VAL A 392 -11.29 -21.11 -19.33
C VAL A 392 -10.28 -20.25 -18.60
N ASP A 393 -9.31 -19.71 -19.30
CA ASP A 393 -8.35 -18.78 -18.68
C ASP A 393 -9.02 -17.50 -18.18
N PRO A 394 -8.67 -17.01 -16.99
CA PRO A 394 -9.23 -15.78 -16.44
C PRO A 394 -9.17 -14.57 -17.39
N LEU A 395 -8.12 -14.47 -18.18
CA LEU A 395 -7.97 -13.35 -19.12
C LEU A 395 -8.85 -13.45 -20.36
N ASN A 396 -9.42 -14.63 -20.63
CA ASN A 396 -10.29 -14.88 -21.78
C ASN A 396 -11.78 -14.75 -21.43
N PHE A 397 -12.13 -14.32 -20.20
CA PHE A 397 -13.52 -14.17 -19.80
C PHE A 397 -14.27 -13.17 -20.66
N GLY A 398 -15.35 -13.64 -21.26
CA GLY A 398 -16.34 -12.82 -21.94
C GLY A 398 -17.40 -12.25 -20.99
N SER A 399 -18.35 -11.52 -21.53
CA SER A 399 -19.44 -10.92 -20.73
C SER A 399 -20.30 -11.95 -19.99
N ALA A 400 -20.48 -13.13 -20.56
CA ALA A 400 -21.24 -14.22 -19.93
C ALA A 400 -20.53 -14.74 -18.69
N ASP A 401 -19.20 -14.94 -18.76
CA ASP A 401 -18.38 -15.38 -17.63
C ASP A 401 -18.39 -14.34 -16.51
N ILE A 402 -18.20 -13.07 -16.85
CA ILE A 402 -18.30 -11.96 -15.89
C ILE A 402 -19.65 -11.94 -15.19
N THR A 403 -20.75 -12.11 -15.94
CA THR A 403 -22.11 -12.17 -15.36
C THR A 403 -22.27 -13.36 -14.42
N ALA A 404 -21.73 -14.53 -14.78
CA ALA A 404 -21.77 -15.72 -13.93
C ALA A 404 -21.01 -15.49 -12.61
N ILE A 405 -19.81 -14.91 -12.69
CA ILE A 405 -18.99 -14.55 -11.52
C ILE A 405 -19.72 -13.55 -10.62
N GLN A 406 -20.32 -12.50 -11.21
CA GLN A 406 -21.12 -11.52 -10.48
C GLN A 406 -22.29 -12.17 -9.72
N ASN A 407 -22.97 -13.16 -10.34
CA ASN A 407 -24.06 -13.87 -9.71
C ASN A 407 -23.57 -14.74 -8.53
N ILE A 408 -22.42 -15.39 -8.67
CA ILE A 408 -21.80 -16.15 -7.56
C ILE A 408 -21.46 -15.20 -6.40
N LEU A 409 -20.84 -14.06 -6.67
CA LEU A 409 -20.49 -13.07 -5.66
C LEU A 409 -21.75 -12.54 -4.94
N LYS A 410 -22.80 -12.17 -5.68
CA LYS A 410 -24.09 -11.74 -5.10
C LYS A 410 -24.73 -12.80 -4.22
N ASN A 411 -24.73 -14.05 -4.68
CA ASN A 411 -25.28 -15.17 -3.91
C ASN A 411 -24.47 -15.47 -2.65
N SER A 412 -23.21 -15.08 -2.61
CA SER A 412 -22.32 -15.15 -1.45
C SER A 412 -22.40 -13.91 -0.54
N GLY A 413 -23.27 -12.96 -0.85
CA GLY A 413 -23.50 -11.76 -0.02
C GLY A 413 -22.67 -10.53 -0.41
N ALA A 414 -21.93 -10.57 -1.52
CA ALA A 414 -21.19 -9.41 -1.97
C ALA A 414 -22.13 -8.29 -2.49
N LEU A 415 -21.81 -7.06 -2.11
CA LEU A 415 -22.49 -5.86 -2.61
C LEU A 415 -21.84 -5.40 -3.92
N LEU A 416 -22.55 -5.54 -5.03
CA LEU A 416 -22.12 -5.11 -6.35
C LEU A 416 -22.81 -3.83 -6.82
N GLU A 417 -23.80 -3.38 -6.09
CA GLU A 417 -24.59 -2.16 -6.36
C GLU A 417 -24.93 -1.47 -5.05
N LYS A 418 -25.22 -0.16 -5.11
CA LYS A 418 -25.75 0.61 -3.97
C LYS A 418 -27.12 0.12 -3.57
#